data_794dc641ff31def252520104dea354a4
#
_entry.id   794dc641ff31def252520104dea354a4
#
_cell.length_a   1.000
_cell.length_b   1.000
_cell.length_c   1.000
_cell.angle_alpha   90.00
_cell.angle_beta   90.00
_cell.angle_gamma   90.00
#
_symmetry.space_group_name_H-M   'P 1'
#
loop_
_entity.id
_entity.type
_entity.pdbx_description
1 polymer ?
#
loop_
_entity_poly.entity_id
_entity_poly.type
_entity_poly.pdbx_seq_one_letter_code
_entity_poly.pdbx_strand_id
1 'polypeptide(L)'
;VSPPADPHRRRALAVGLGAAAAAGLSACSGSSSPEPPGTSATTDDPSEGAAVGRVIVVGAGLAGLTAALDLVDAGWEVVVLEARTRVGGRVHTIRGEAFTEGLRAEAGGESIDVDHTDLLAMLDRFGLETEDRPANKILDGLTSWRGRRQTTAEFAAGREGDVGADYERFYAALDELAPDIDPAHPDEYERADELDQRSLADFVDELDLLPEARFLVDADNRGGFNAEAEDVSLLFVAQQWAVGEDVADEGVEAMRVAGGNDQLPQAMAAELGDVVVLDAPVTRVRHRGDGVTVTAGGATYDGAWLVLACPFTPLRAVAFDPPLPDDVATAIEGLDLGPAAKVTLQYAERGWADDPTGATSGFTVSDQPFGIAWSSTDSYGDPDGPGLLTAFLTGDGAEAAAAQTDAQRIEAVERQFAEAYPQLEGQETRHRATVAWAKERYTGGGYAVPHPGQVAAFWPVIRAGTGRIRFAGEHTEELAGYMESAVRSGHRIAAELGTPPS
;
A
#
# COMPACT_ATOMS: atom_id res chain seq x y z
N VAL A 1 -20.98 37.24 -1.69
CA VAL A 1 -19.79 37.02 -2.49
C VAL A 1 -18.89 36.14 -1.62
N SER A 2 -18.91 34.85 -1.91
CA SER A 2 -18.01 33.88 -1.28
C SER A 2 -16.56 34.23 -1.68
N PRO A 3 -15.58 34.11 -0.79
CA PRO A 3 -14.18 34.28 -1.17
C PRO A 3 -13.82 33.22 -2.23
N PRO A 4 -12.89 33.50 -3.14
CA PRO A 4 -12.42 32.51 -4.08
C PRO A 4 -11.84 31.31 -3.33
N ALA A 5 -12.11 30.11 -3.81
CA ALA A 5 -11.50 28.89 -3.30
C ALA A 5 -9.99 29.07 -3.33
N ASP A 6 -9.34 28.76 -2.21
CA ASP A 6 -7.89 28.79 -2.07
C ASP A 6 -7.31 27.69 -2.99
N PRO A 7 -6.49 28.04 -3.99
CA PRO A 7 -5.94 27.06 -4.91
C PRO A 7 -4.83 26.19 -4.30
N HIS A 8 -4.47 26.37 -3.02
CA HIS A 8 -3.33 25.74 -2.37
C HIS A 8 -3.71 24.56 -1.46
N ARG A 9 -4.95 24.04 -1.52
CA ARG A 9 -5.33 22.82 -0.78
C ARG A 9 -5.17 21.60 -1.65
N ARG A 10 -3.95 21.13 -1.77
CA ARG A 10 -3.62 19.88 -2.47
C ARG A 10 -3.04 18.86 -1.51
N ARG A 11 -3.25 17.57 -1.82
CA ARG A 11 -2.80 16.44 -1.02
C ARG A 11 -1.34 16.56 -0.60
N ALA A 12 -1.05 16.47 0.68
CA ALA A 12 0.24 15.99 1.13
C ALA A 12 0.37 14.51 0.74
N LEU A 13 1.32 14.19 -0.12
CA LEU A 13 1.67 12.81 -0.44
C LEU A 13 2.13 12.15 0.85
N ALA A 14 1.28 11.38 1.46
CA ALA A 14 1.64 10.41 2.46
C ALA A 14 1.35 10.65 3.93
N VAL A 15 1.15 11.78 4.47
CA VAL A 15 0.68 11.86 5.87
C VAL A 15 -0.20 13.09 6.04
N GLY A 16 -1.53 12.88 5.96
CA GLY A 16 -2.51 13.93 5.89
C GLY A 16 -2.39 15.02 6.95
N LEU A 17 -2.27 16.26 6.49
CA LEU A 17 -2.49 17.47 7.25
C LEU A 17 -3.82 18.09 6.79
N GLY A 18 -4.93 17.77 7.43
CA GLY A 18 -6.20 18.41 7.14
C GLY A 18 -7.36 18.02 8.04
N ALA A 19 -8.10 19.00 8.51
CA ALA A 19 -9.20 18.85 9.46
C ALA A 19 -10.58 19.10 8.83
N ALA A 20 -11.46 18.17 9.08
CA ALA A 20 -12.91 18.12 9.35
C ALA A 20 -13.95 19.03 8.67
N ALA A 21 -15.00 18.44 8.12
CA ALA A 21 -16.39 18.54 8.59
C ALA A 21 -17.42 17.82 7.71
N ALA A 22 -18.47 17.34 8.32
CA ALA A 22 -19.36 16.24 8.07
C ALA A 22 -20.64 16.51 7.25
N ALA A 23 -21.33 15.39 6.96
CA ALA A 23 -22.78 15.13 6.71
C ALA A 23 -23.14 14.82 5.25
N GLY A 24 -23.92 13.82 4.88
CA GLY A 24 -24.75 12.84 5.53
C GLY A 24 -25.83 12.35 4.53
N LEU A 25 -26.30 11.07 4.71
CA LEU A 25 -27.58 10.49 4.24
C LEU A 25 -27.68 10.00 2.78
N SER A 26 -28.32 8.90 2.42
CA SER A 26 -29.16 7.85 3.02
C SER A 26 -29.52 6.81 1.96
N ALA A 27 -29.57 5.56 2.37
CA ALA A 27 -30.22 4.33 1.97
C ALA A 27 -31.20 4.22 0.78
N CYS A 28 -31.21 3.07 0.09
CA CYS A 28 -32.33 2.13 0.07
C CYS A 28 -32.04 0.78 -0.61
N SER A 29 -32.57 -0.22 -0.02
CA SER A 29 -32.58 -1.68 -0.13
C SER A 29 -33.19 -2.33 -1.37
N GLY A 30 -32.85 -3.62 -1.61
CA GLY A 30 -33.67 -4.54 -2.42
C GLY A 30 -33.02 -5.90 -2.69
N SER A 31 -33.52 -6.92 -2.00
CA SER A 31 -33.16 -8.33 -1.99
C SER A 31 -33.62 -9.15 -3.18
N SER A 32 -32.90 -10.20 -3.59
CA SER A 32 -33.45 -11.58 -3.77
C SER A 32 -32.37 -12.55 -4.29
N SER A 33 -32.21 -13.67 -3.59
CA SER A 33 -31.45 -14.87 -4.02
C SER A 33 -32.33 -15.85 -4.78
N PRO A 34 -31.76 -16.75 -5.58
CA PRO A 34 -32.10 -18.16 -5.49
C PRO A 34 -30.92 -19.16 -5.48
N GLU A 35 -31.23 -20.34 -4.99
CA GLU A 35 -30.43 -21.50 -4.67
C GLU A 35 -29.87 -22.28 -5.89
N PRO A 36 -28.84 -23.15 -5.68
CA PRO A 36 -28.10 -23.85 -6.75
C PRO A 36 -28.57 -25.28 -7.01
N PRO A 37 -28.21 -25.92 -8.12
CA PRO A 37 -28.23 -27.36 -8.28
C PRO A 37 -26.86 -28.00 -8.48
N GLY A 38 -26.77 -29.13 -7.92
CA GLY A 38 -25.89 -30.22 -7.70
C GLY A 38 -24.85 -30.63 -8.76
N THR A 39 -23.76 -31.12 -8.18
CA THR A 39 -22.56 -31.70 -8.74
C THR A 39 -22.72 -33.08 -9.32
N SER A 40 -22.01 -33.34 -10.41
CA SER A 40 -21.53 -34.69 -10.74
C SER A 40 -20.08 -34.63 -11.24
N ALA A 41 -19.18 -35.28 -10.52
CA ALA A 41 -17.81 -35.46 -10.89
C ALA A 41 -17.64 -36.52 -11.98
N THR A 42 -16.93 -36.17 -13.03
CA THR A 42 -16.33 -37.14 -13.97
C THR A 42 -14.83 -36.85 -14.04
N THR A 43 -14.07 -37.88 -13.75
CA THR A 43 -12.63 -37.95 -13.96
C THR A 43 -12.35 -38.21 -15.42
N ASP A 44 -11.75 -37.26 -16.12
CA ASP A 44 -11.19 -37.47 -17.44
C ASP A 44 -9.70 -37.10 -17.46
N ASP A 45 -8.94 -38.00 -18.11
CA ASP A 45 -7.50 -37.98 -18.37
C ASP A 45 -7.10 -36.73 -19.21
N PRO A 46 -6.02 -36.00 -18.91
CA PRO A 46 -5.67 -34.79 -19.66
C PRO A 46 -5.08 -35.12 -21.01
N SER A 47 -5.91 -35.06 -22.04
CA SER A 47 -5.47 -35.06 -23.44
C SER A 47 -4.96 -33.67 -23.84
N GLU A 48 -3.82 -33.64 -24.53
CA GLU A 48 -3.21 -32.52 -25.23
C GLU A 48 -4.21 -31.71 -26.07
N GLY A 49 -4.84 -30.71 -25.45
CA GLY A 49 -5.62 -29.69 -26.11
C GLY A 49 -5.32 -28.38 -25.38
N ALA A 50 -4.78 -27.36 -26.06
CA ALA A 50 -4.57 -26.03 -25.52
C ALA A 50 -5.79 -25.63 -24.66
N ALA A 51 -5.58 -25.21 -23.43
CA ALA A 51 -6.65 -24.76 -22.52
C ALA A 51 -7.23 -23.44 -23.04
N VAL A 52 -7.96 -23.52 -24.14
CA VAL A 52 -8.72 -22.43 -24.74
C VAL A 52 -9.80 -22.05 -23.73
N GLY A 53 -9.58 -20.95 -23.00
CA GLY A 53 -10.56 -20.43 -22.04
C GLY A 53 -10.14 -20.44 -20.57
N ARG A 54 -8.91 -20.83 -20.22
CA ARG A 54 -8.40 -20.72 -18.83
C ARG A 54 -7.43 -19.56 -18.67
N VAL A 55 -7.57 -18.80 -17.58
CA VAL A 55 -6.61 -17.79 -17.12
C VAL A 55 -5.95 -18.27 -15.84
N ILE A 56 -4.62 -18.20 -15.79
CA ILE A 56 -3.84 -18.47 -14.57
C ILE A 56 -3.49 -17.13 -13.94
N VAL A 57 -3.85 -16.94 -12.66
CA VAL A 57 -3.51 -15.75 -11.87
C VAL A 57 -2.50 -16.15 -10.81
N VAL A 58 -1.38 -15.45 -10.72
CA VAL A 58 -0.32 -15.68 -9.73
C VAL A 58 -0.35 -14.59 -8.67
N GLY A 59 -0.72 -14.98 -7.45
CA GLY A 59 -0.89 -14.12 -6.29
C GLY A 59 -2.37 -13.91 -5.93
N ALA A 60 -2.72 -14.21 -4.67
CA ALA A 60 -4.04 -13.97 -4.09
C ALA A 60 -4.03 -12.72 -3.19
N GLY A 61 -3.38 -11.63 -3.63
CA GLY A 61 -3.56 -10.26 -3.14
C GLY A 61 -4.82 -9.64 -3.73
N LEU A 62 -5.15 -8.40 -3.34
CA LEU A 62 -6.33 -7.70 -3.88
C LEU A 62 -6.36 -7.68 -5.42
N ALA A 63 -5.23 -7.37 -6.06
CA ALA A 63 -5.14 -7.33 -7.52
C ALA A 63 -5.51 -8.66 -8.19
N GLY A 64 -4.92 -9.76 -7.71
CA GLY A 64 -5.17 -11.08 -8.30
C GLY A 64 -6.56 -11.61 -8.00
N LEU A 65 -7.09 -11.37 -6.79
CA LEU A 65 -8.44 -11.77 -6.42
C LEU A 65 -9.49 -10.96 -7.18
N THR A 66 -9.29 -9.65 -7.38
CA THR A 66 -10.19 -8.82 -8.21
C THR A 66 -10.19 -9.30 -9.67
N ALA A 67 -8.99 -9.48 -10.25
CA ALA A 67 -8.89 -10.00 -11.61
C ALA A 67 -9.59 -11.39 -11.75
N ALA A 68 -9.42 -12.25 -10.75
CA ALA A 68 -10.03 -13.57 -10.76
C ALA A 68 -11.57 -13.51 -10.70
N LEU A 69 -12.14 -12.67 -9.83
CA LEU A 69 -13.58 -12.47 -9.72
C LEU A 69 -14.17 -11.97 -11.03
N ASP A 70 -13.61 -10.92 -11.59
CA ASP A 70 -14.11 -10.33 -12.83
C ASP A 70 -13.98 -11.29 -14.03
N LEU A 71 -12.88 -12.05 -14.11
CA LEU A 71 -12.68 -13.05 -15.16
C LEU A 71 -13.66 -14.21 -15.03
N VAL A 72 -13.96 -14.67 -13.81
CA VAL A 72 -15.01 -15.67 -13.56
C VAL A 72 -16.38 -15.13 -13.98
N ASP A 73 -16.70 -13.90 -13.60
CA ASP A 73 -17.94 -13.22 -13.98
C ASP A 73 -18.04 -13.04 -15.51
N ALA A 74 -16.90 -12.85 -16.21
CA ALA A 74 -16.83 -12.80 -17.67
C ALA A 74 -16.92 -14.18 -18.36
N GLY A 75 -16.90 -15.29 -17.60
CA GLY A 75 -17.05 -16.65 -18.09
C GLY A 75 -15.74 -17.40 -18.37
N TRP A 76 -14.60 -16.87 -17.91
CA TRP A 76 -13.33 -17.59 -17.98
C TRP A 76 -13.24 -18.71 -16.94
N GLU A 77 -12.59 -19.81 -17.30
CA GLU A 77 -12.05 -20.74 -16.29
C GLU A 77 -10.82 -20.07 -15.66
N VAL A 78 -10.78 -19.98 -14.34
CA VAL A 78 -9.70 -19.31 -13.62
C VAL A 78 -9.05 -20.25 -12.60
N VAL A 79 -7.75 -20.13 -12.40
CA VAL A 79 -7.04 -20.68 -11.25
C VAL A 79 -6.13 -19.59 -10.67
N VAL A 80 -6.22 -19.38 -9.35
CA VAL A 80 -5.37 -18.44 -8.60
C VAL A 80 -4.33 -19.24 -7.81
N LEU A 81 -3.05 -18.97 -8.03
CA LEU A 81 -1.93 -19.65 -7.38
C LEU A 81 -1.29 -18.72 -6.35
N GLU A 82 -1.50 -19.01 -5.08
CA GLU A 82 -0.92 -18.26 -3.96
C GLU A 82 0.22 -19.03 -3.30
N ALA A 83 1.36 -18.37 -3.16
CA ALA A 83 2.56 -18.98 -2.59
C ALA A 83 2.49 -19.22 -1.08
N ARG A 84 1.66 -18.44 -0.36
CA ARG A 84 1.45 -18.53 1.08
C ARG A 84 0.29 -19.46 1.42
N THR A 85 0.16 -19.73 2.71
CA THR A 85 -1.00 -20.43 3.29
C THR A 85 -2.18 -19.49 3.63
N ARG A 86 -2.10 -18.22 3.22
CA ARG A 86 -3.12 -17.19 3.40
C ARG A 86 -3.25 -16.31 2.16
N VAL A 87 -4.40 -15.74 1.96
CA VAL A 87 -4.67 -14.70 0.96
C VAL A 87 -4.33 -13.29 1.49
N GLY A 88 -4.53 -12.26 0.68
CA GLY A 88 -4.42 -10.85 1.02
C GLY A 88 -3.06 -10.22 0.73
N GLY A 89 -2.00 -11.02 0.55
CA GLY A 89 -0.67 -10.49 0.24
C GLY A 89 -0.19 -9.47 1.28
N ARG A 90 -0.08 -8.19 0.88
CA ARG A 90 0.30 -7.05 1.74
C ARG A 90 -0.86 -6.50 2.59
N VAL A 91 -2.07 -6.98 2.44
CA VAL A 91 -3.20 -6.72 3.36
C VAL A 91 -3.24 -7.84 4.39
N HIS A 92 -2.94 -7.49 5.63
CA HIS A 92 -2.85 -8.47 6.72
C HIS A 92 -3.10 -7.80 8.08
N THR A 93 -4.13 -8.25 8.77
CA THR A 93 -4.50 -7.76 10.10
C THR A 93 -3.99 -8.71 11.17
N ILE A 94 -3.25 -8.19 12.14
CA ILE A 94 -2.77 -8.94 13.32
C ILE A 94 -3.79 -8.81 14.44
N ARG A 95 -4.18 -9.94 15.02
CA ARG A 95 -5.13 -10.03 16.14
C ARG A 95 -4.87 -11.29 16.99
N GLY A 96 -5.78 -11.64 17.86
CA GLY A 96 -5.72 -12.87 18.66
C GLY A 96 -4.64 -12.79 19.73
N GLU A 97 -3.77 -13.79 19.83
CA GLU A 97 -2.76 -13.90 20.90
C GLU A 97 -1.72 -12.76 20.91
N ALA A 98 -1.59 -12.02 19.79
CA ALA A 98 -0.67 -10.88 19.70
C ALA A 98 -1.10 -9.73 20.62
N PHE A 99 -2.40 -9.56 20.82
CA PHE A 99 -2.97 -8.44 21.58
C PHE A 99 -4.08 -8.92 22.54
N THR A 100 -4.49 -8.05 23.46
CA THR A 100 -5.70 -8.29 24.27
C THR A 100 -6.91 -8.48 23.36
N GLU A 101 -7.85 -9.35 23.76
CA GLU A 101 -9.05 -9.63 22.99
C GLU A 101 -9.78 -8.35 22.55
N GLY A 102 -10.16 -8.29 21.28
CA GLY A 102 -10.81 -7.15 20.65
C GLY A 102 -9.84 -6.12 20.03
N LEU A 103 -8.55 -6.18 20.37
CA LEU A 103 -7.54 -5.30 19.75
C LEU A 103 -6.95 -5.93 18.48
N ARG A 104 -6.63 -5.07 17.51
CA ARG A 104 -6.02 -5.44 16.23
C ARG A 104 -5.15 -4.33 15.70
N ALA A 105 -4.20 -4.68 14.83
CA ALA A 105 -3.40 -3.71 14.08
C ALA A 105 -3.17 -4.20 12.64
N GLU A 106 -3.10 -3.27 11.71
CA GLU A 106 -2.77 -3.59 10.32
C GLU A 106 -1.26 -3.71 10.14
N ALA A 107 -0.81 -4.92 9.80
CA ALA A 107 0.60 -5.17 9.47
C ALA A 107 1.01 -4.59 8.12
N GLY A 108 0.06 -4.40 7.22
CA GLY A 108 0.26 -3.90 5.86
C GLY A 108 -0.59 -2.68 5.55
N GLY A 109 -1.28 -2.70 4.40
CA GLY A 109 -2.19 -1.65 3.96
C GLY A 109 -3.26 -1.37 5.01
N GLU A 110 -3.40 -0.11 5.38
CA GLU A 110 -4.24 0.30 6.51
C GLU A 110 -5.31 1.31 6.11
N SER A 111 -4.91 2.40 5.48
CA SER A 111 -5.78 3.55 5.24
C SER A 111 -6.59 3.41 3.96
N ILE A 112 -7.83 3.90 3.99
CA ILE A 112 -8.74 3.98 2.86
C ILE A 112 -9.21 5.42 2.76
N ASP A 113 -9.08 6.02 1.58
CA ASP A 113 -9.50 7.37 1.28
C ASP A 113 -10.94 7.37 0.73
N VAL A 114 -11.61 8.50 0.80
CA VAL A 114 -13.01 8.62 0.34
C VAL A 114 -13.16 8.48 -1.18
N ASP A 115 -12.10 8.69 -1.94
CA ASP A 115 -12.04 8.57 -3.40
C ASP A 115 -11.54 7.19 -3.88
N HIS A 116 -11.26 6.27 -2.97
CA HIS A 116 -10.94 4.88 -3.29
C HIS A 116 -12.19 4.12 -3.77
N THR A 117 -12.74 4.56 -4.89
CA THR A 117 -14.06 4.16 -5.37
C THR A 117 -14.17 2.69 -5.73
N ASP A 118 -13.13 2.11 -6.32
CA ASP A 118 -13.15 0.69 -6.71
C ASP A 118 -13.00 -0.21 -5.47
N LEU A 119 -12.15 0.16 -4.52
CA LEU A 119 -12.03 -0.54 -3.24
C LEU A 119 -13.32 -0.46 -2.43
N LEU A 120 -13.94 0.74 -2.33
CA LEU A 120 -15.20 0.94 -1.63
C LEU A 120 -16.34 0.14 -2.30
N ALA A 121 -16.40 0.08 -3.63
CA ALA A 121 -17.35 -0.75 -4.35
C ALA A 121 -17.14 -2.26 -4.06
N MET A 122 -15.89 -2.70 -3.92
CA MET A 122 -15.60 -4.08 -3.51
C MET A 122 -16.02 -4.35 -2.06
N LEU A 123 -15.83 -3.41 -1.14
CA LEU A 123 -16.34 -3.54 0.23
C LEU A 123 -17.87 -3.68 0.26
N ASP A 124 -18.58 -2.85 -0.52
CA ASP A 124 -20.04 -2.91 -0.66
C ASP A 124 -20.49 -4.26 -1.26
N ARG A 125 -19.83 -4.76 -2.32
CA ARG A 125 -20.10 -6.09 -2.92
C ARG A 125 -20.09 -7.20 -1.87
N PHE A 126 -19.16 -7.14 -0.90
CA PHE A 126 -19.03 -8.16 0.14
C PHE A 126 -19.72 -7.79 1.46
N GLY A 127 -20.48 -6.69 1.51
CA GLY A 127 -21.20 -6.25 2.71
C GLY A 127 -20.28 -5.94 3.88
N LEU A 128 -19.07 -5.44 3.61
CA LEU A 128 -18.07 -5.06 4.61
C LEU A 128 -18.22 -3.58 4.94
N GLU A 129 -18.36 -3.29 6.23
CA GLU A 129 -18.47 -1.91 6.73
C GLU A 129 -17.08 -1.30 6.93
N THR A 130 -16.99 0.01 6.78
CA THR A 130 -15.83 0.79 7.19
C THR A 130 -16.03 1.36 8.58
N GLU A 131 -14.95 1.60 9.29
CA GLU A 131 -14.91 2.42 10.50
C GLU A 131 -14.08 3.67 10.22
N ASP A 132 -14.55 4.80 10.75
CA ASP A 132 -13.81 6.05 10.64
C ASP A 132 -12.44 5.88 11.33
N ARG A 133 -11.41 6.28 10.64
CA ARG A 133 -10.12 6.51 11.26
C ARG A 133 -10.09 7.99 11.60
N PRO A 134 -9.94 8.37 12.89
CA PRO A 134 -9.79 9.78 13.21
C PRO A 134 -8.68 10.31 12.33
N ALA A 135 -9.02 11.30 11.49
CA ALA A 135 -8.03 11.94 10.62
C ALA A 135 -6.77 12.18 11.46
N ASN A 136 -5.64 11.71 10.99
CA ASN A 136 -4.38 11.84 11.72
C ASN A 136 -4.26 13.32 12.10
N LYS A 137 -4.58 13.62 13.35
CA LYS A 137 -4.45 14.98 13.89
C LYS A 137 -2.96 15.24 14.08
N ILE A 138 -2.27 15.36 12.95
CA ILE A 138 -0.81 15.49 12.89
C ILE A 138 -0.37 16.70 13.69
N LEU A 139 -1.07 17.82 13.55
CA LEU A 139 -0.77 19.04 14.31
C LEU A 139 -0.97 18.87 15.82
N ASP A 140 -1.91 18.00 16.24
CA ASP A 140 -2.13 17.63 17.63
C ASP A 140 -1.17 16.51 18.08
N GLY A 141 -0.32 16.03 17.20
CA GLY A 141 0.67 14.99 17.42
C GLY A 141 1.96 15.51 18.02
N LEU A 142 2.90 14.60 18.19
CA LEU A 142 4.21 14.83 18.73
C LEU A 142 5.26 14.94 17.62
N THR A 143 6.12 15.94 17.66
CA THR A 143 7.37 15.98 16.91
C THR A 143 8.54 15.78 17.87
N SER A 144 9.36 14.75 17.63
CA SER A 144 10.59 14.47 18.34
C SER A 144 11.77 14.63 17.39
N TRP A 145 12.52 15.73 17.55
CA TRP A 145 13.62 16.08 16.69
C TRP A 145 14.83 16.58 17.46
N ARG A 146 15.98 15.99 17.24
CA ARG A 146 17.26 16.31 17.91
C ARG A 146 17.14 16.33 19.43
N GLY A 147 16.42 15.35 19.98
CA GLY A 147 16.18 15.20 21.42
C GLY A 147 15.22 16.22 22.03
N ARG A 148 14.53 17.03 21.22
CA ARG A 148 13.46 17.94 21.66
C ARG A 148 12.10 17.36 21.30
N ARG A 149 11.17 17.46 22.25
CA ARG A 149 9.79 17.02 22.10
C ARG A 149 8.87 18.24 22.20
N GLN A 150 7.94 18.36 21.28
CA GLN A 150 6.93 19.42 21.26
C GLN A 150 5.74 18.97 20.39
N THR A 151 4.62 19.68 20.44
CA THR A 151 3.53 19.39 19.49
C THR A 151 4.01 19.67 18.07
N THR A 152 3.44 18.94 17.09
CA THR A 152 3.76 19.20 15.68
C THR A 152 3.34 20.61 15.27
N ALA A 153 2.24 21.13 15.83
CA ALA A 153 1.82 22.51 15.62
C ALA A 153 2.87 23.54 16.11
N GLU A 154 3.45 23.32 17.28
CA GLU A 154 4.53 24.20 17.79
C GLU A 154 5.81 24.06 16.96
N PHE A 155 6.11 22.85 16.47
CA PHE A 155 7.26 22.61 15.60
C PHE A 155 7.09 23.36 14.27
N ALA A 156 5.94 23.23 13.62
CA ALA A 156 5.62 23.91 12.37
C ALA A 156 5.55 25.44 12.54
N ALA A 157 5.08 25.93 13.68
CA ALA A 157 5.09 27.35 13.98
C ALA A 157 6.52 27.95 14.03
N GLY A 158 7.54 27.14 14.37
CA GLY A 158 8.90 27.59 14.44
C GLY A 158 9.06 28.82 15.35
N ARG A 159 9.87 29.79 14.93
CA ARG A 159 10.04 31.05 15.68
C ARG A 159 9.03 32.13 15.29
N GLU A 160 8.56 32.13 14.03
CA GLU A 160 7.65 33.16 13.48
C GLU A 160 6.72 32.55 12.40
N GLY A 161 6.44 31.24 12.44
CA GLY A 161 5.69 30.53 11.41
C GLY A 161 6.54 30.12 10.20
N ASP A 162 7.85 30.19 10.32
CA ASP A 162 8.81 30.04 9.24
C ASP A 162 8.95 28.58 8.76
N VAL A 163 8.86 27.62 9.68
CA VAL A 163 8.98 26.18 9.35
C VAL A 163 7.79 25.72 8.50
N GLY A 164 6.56 26.07 8.91
CA GLY A 164 5.36 25.77 8.15
C GLY A 164 5.36 26.45 6.79
N ALA A 165 5.79 27.72 6.72
CA ALA A 165 5.87 28.43 5.44
C ALA A 165 6.87 27.78 4.46
N ASP A 166 7.99 27.27 4.96
CA ASP A 166 8.96 26.55 4.14
C ASP A 166 8.45 25.15 3.71
N TYR A 167 7.72 24.49 4.59
CA TYR A 167 7.04 23.24 4.28
C TYR A 167 6.00 23.44 3.16
N GLU A 168 5.14 24.46 3.25
CA GLU A 168 4.19 24.83 2.20
C GLU A 168 4.89 25.23 0.88
N ARG A 169 6.08 25.82 0.94
CA ARG A 169 6.88 26.17 -0.25
C ARG A 169 7.31 24.92 -1.03
N PHE A 170 7.60 23.80 -0.35
CA PHE A 170 7.88 22.53 -1.03
C PHE A 170 6.67 22.05 -1.84
N TYR A 171 5.47 22.06 -1.27
CA TYR A 171 4.26 21.63 -1.98
C TYR A 171 3.88 22.60 -3.12
N ALA A 172 4.02 23.89 -2.91
CA ALA A 172 3.83 24.87 -3.98
C ALA A 172 4.81 24.65 -5.16
N ALA A 173 6.03 24.22 -4.87
CA ALA A 173 6.99 23.88 -5.92
C ALA A 173 6.64 22.57 -6.64
N LEU A 174 6.02 21.59 -5.97
CA LEU A 174 5.48 20.39 -6.62
C LEU A 174 4.32 20.73 -7.58
N ASP A 175 3.45 21.68 -7.22
CA ASP A 175 2.37 22.16 -8.09
C ASP A 175 2.90 22.71 -9.43
N GLU A 176 4.08 23.33 -9.40
CA GLU A 176 4.72 23.93 -10.57
C GLU A 176 5.63 22.96 -11.35
N LEU A 177 5.92 21.78 -10.77
CA LEU A 177 6.91 20.85 -11.29
C LEU A 177 6.49 20.25 -12.63
N ALA A 178 5.27 19.74 -12.71
CA ALA A 178 4.72 19.08 -13.91
C ALA A 178 3.19 19.29 -14.00
N PRO A 179 2.71 20.55 -14.19
CA PRO A 179 1.29 20.88 -14.03
C PRO A 179 0.37 20.21 -15.06
N ASP A 180 0.91 19.78 -16.21
CA ASP A 180 0.16 19.18 -17.30
C ASP A 180 0.55 17.69 -17.53
N ILE A 181 1.16 17.02 -16.53
CA ILE A 181 1.50 15.60 -16.66
C ILE A 181 0.23 14.77 -16.67
N ASP A 182 0.14 13.83 -17.62
CA ASP A 182 -0.87 12.77 -17.60
C ASP A 182 -0.34 11.62 -16.72
N PRO A 183 -0.94 11.35 -15.54
CA PRO A 183 -0.45 10.29 -14.66
C PRO A 183 -0.59 8.88 -15.27
N ALA A 184 -1.46 8.68 -16.26
CA ALA A 184 -1.56 7.42 -17.00
C ALA A 184 -0.41 7.21 -17.99
N HIS A 185 0.21 8.30 -18.46
CA HIS A 185 1.30 8.32 -19.44
C HIS A 185 2.44 9.25 -19.02
N PRO A 186 3.06 9.04 -17.83
CA PRO A 186 4.13 9.92 -17.35
C PRO A 186 5.36 9.91 -18.24
N ASP A 187 5.59 8.82 -18.97
CA ASP A 187 6.67 8.63 -19.93
C ASP A 187 6.49 9.48 -21.21
N GLU A 188 5.28 9.92 -21.52
CA GLU A 188 4.97 10.78 -22.67
C GLU A 188 5.07 12.29 -22.33
N TYR A 189 5.29 12.66 -21.05
CA TYR A 189 5.44 14.05 -20.65
C TYR A 189 6.67 14.67 -21.31
N GLU A 190 6.57 15.92 -21.79
CA GLU A 190 7.64 16.57 -22.57
C GLU A 190 9.00 16.67 -21.86
N ARG A 191 9.00 16.67 -20.51
CA ARG A 191 10.19 16.68 -19.66
C ARG A 191 10.44 15.34 -18.95
N ALA A 192 9.82 14.26 -19.41
CA ALA A 192 9.90 12.95 -18.73
C ALA A 192 11.35 12.51 -18.51
N ASP A 193 12.18 12.52 -19.56
CA ASP A 193 13.60 12.14 -19.46
C ASP A 193 14.39 13.03 -18.49
N GLU A 194 14.12 14.33 -18.45
CA GLU A 194 14.79 15.27 -17.54
C GLU A 194 14.43 14.98 -16.08
N LEU A 195 13.13 14.86 -15.80
CA LEU A 195 12.63 14.62 -14.45
C LEU A 195 13.00 13.22 -13.95
N ASP A 196 12.92 12.22 -14.82
CA ASP A 196 13.22 10.84 -14.43
C ASP A 196 14.70 10.60 -14.10
N GLN A 197 15.63 11.39 -14.65
CA GLN A 197 17.07 11.31 -14.31
C GLN A 197 17.41 12.00 -12.97
N ARG A 198 16.47 12.69 -12.36
CA ARG A 198 16.65 13.42 -11.09
C ARG A 198 15.99 12.65 -9.96
N SER A 199 16.58 12.74 -8.77
CA SER A 199 15.97 12.27 -7.54
C SER A 199 15.08 13.35 -6.92
N LEU A 200 14.19 12.93 -6.01
CA LEU A 200 13.47 13.84 -5.14
C LEU A 200 14.43 14.68 -4.27
N ALA A 201 15.55 14.09 -3.82
CA ALA A 201 16.56 14.81 -3.05
C ALA A 201 17.14 15.99 -3.81
N ASP A 202 17.47 15.81 -5.12
CA ASP A 202 17.95 16.90 -5.98
C ASP A 202 16.96 18.07 -6.01
N PHE A 203 15.66 17.77 -6.07
CA PHE A 203 14.61 18.78 -6.10
C PHE A 203 14.47 19.51 -4.76
N VAL A 204 14.48 18.76 -3.65
CA VAL A 204 14.36 19.35 -2.29
C VAL A 204 15.58 20.20 -1.97
N ASP A 205 16.78 19.79 -2.39
CA ASP A 205 18.03 20.54 -2.16
C ASP A 205 18.02 21.91 -2.88
N GLU A 206 17.41 22.01 -4.08
CA GLU A 206 17.25 23.28 -4.79
C GLU A 206 16.37 24.31 -4.06
N LEU A 207 15.49 23.84 -3.19
CA LEU A 207 14.58 24.71 -2.45
C LEU A 207 15.26 25.42 -1.25
N ASP A 208 16.43 24.97 -0.79
CA ASP A 208 17.17 25.55 0.35
C ASP A 208 16.24 25.76 1.56
N LEU A 209 15.54 24.67 1.97
CA LEU A 209 14.58 24.68 3.07
C LEU A 209 15.29 24.82 4.42
N LEU A 210 14.61 25.39 5.41
CA LEU A 210 15.05 25.31 6.81
C LEU A 210 15.24 23.84 7.23
N PRO A 211 16.23 23.53 8.07
CA PRO A 211 16.46 22.14 8.51
C PRO A 211 15.24 21.47 9.15
N GLU A 212 14.42 22.25 9.85
CA GLU A 212 13.16 21.79 10.46
C GLU A 212 12.10 21.45 9.40
N ALA A 213 11.94 22.28 8.39
CA ALA A 213 11.02 22.05 7.28
C ALA A 213 11.49 20.86 6.43
N ARG A 214 12.79 20.79 6.13
CA ARG A 214 13.41 19.66 5.43
C ARG A 214 13.14 18.35 6.17
N PHE A 215 13.26 18.32 7.50
CA PHE A 215 12.96 17.14 8.31
C PHE A 215 11.50 16.67 8.13
N LEU A 216 10.52 17.58 8.10
CA LEU A 216 9.12 17.23 7.86
C LEU A 216 8.91 16.69 6.44
N VAL A 217 9.48 17.36 5.44
CA VAL A 217 9.42 16.91 4.03
C VAL A 217 10.04 15.51 3.87
N ASP A 218 11.21 15.26 4.44
CA ASP A 218 11.86 13.95 4.38
C ASP A 218 11.04 12.86 5.11
N ALA A 219 10.39 13.20 6.23
CA ALA A 219 9.53 12.26 6.95
C ALA A 219 8.28 11.89 6.13
N ASP A 220 7.63 12.86 5.50
CA ASP A 220 6.49 12.62 4.63
C ASP A 220 6.86 11.76 3.42
N ASN A 221 7.96 12.10 2.76
CA ASN A 221 8.42 11.35 1.59
C ASN A 221 8.80 9.90 1.95
N ARG A 222 9.49 9.69 3.08
CA ARG A 222 9.76 8.33 3.56
C ARG A 222 8.49 7.56 3.87
N GLY A 223 7.49 8.19 4.48
CA GLY A 223 6.18 7.60 4.72
C GLY A 223 5.45 7.24 3.42
N GLY A 224 5.48 8.16 2.43
CA GLY A 224 4.80 8.03 1.16
C GLY A 224 5.42 7.05 0.19
N PHE A 225 6.74 7.02 0.12
CA PHE A 225 7.45 6.21 -0.87
C PHE A 225 8.19 5.00 -0.29
N ASN A 226 8.28 4.85 1.04
CA ASN A 226 9.11 3.83 1.71
C ASN A 226 10.58 3.88 1.31
N ALA A 227 11.08 5.03 0.91
CA ALA A 227 12.45 5.19 0.41
C ALA A 227 13.04 6.52 0.90
N GLU A 228 14.36 6.62 0.87
CA GLU A 228 15.02 7.90 1.03
C GLU A 228 14.85 8.74 -0.25
N ALA A 229 14.87 10.06 -0.11
CA ALA A 229 14.59 10.97 -1.24
C ALA A 229 15.58 10.82 -2.40
N GLU A 230 16.80 10.34 -2.14
CA GLU A 230 17.83 10.05 -3.14
C GLU A 230 17.43 8.91 -4.08
N ASP A 231 16.61 7.97 -3.60
CA ASP A 231 16.22 6.76 -4.30
C ASP A 231 14.93 6.90 -5.11
N VAL A 232 14.22 8.02 -4.99
CA VAL A 232 12.91 8.23 -5.64
C VAL A 232 13.07 9.08 -6.89
N SER A 233 12.59 8.58 -8.06
CA SER A 233 12.53 9.36 -9.29
C SER A 233 11.63 10.59 -9.12
N LEU A 234 12.11 11.76 -9.54
CA LEU A 234 11.32 13.00 -9.51
C LEU A 234 10.13 12.94 -10.49
N LEU A 235 10.22 12.19 -11.58
CA LEU A 235 9.09 11.95 -12.47
C LEU A 235 8.00 11.13 -11.79
N PHE A 236 8.40 10.13 -10.99
CA PHE A 236 7.44 9.37 -10.18
C PHE A 236 6.71 10.26 -9.16
N VAL A 237 7.45 11.14 -8.48
CA VAL A 237 6.85 12.12 -7.55
C VAL A 237 5.84 13.01 -8.27
N ALA A 238 6.20 13.53 -9.45
CA ALA A 238 5.30 14.35 -10.26
C ALA A 238 4.03 13.59 -10.68
N GLN A 239 4.16 12.32 -11.07
CA GLN A 239 3.02 11.44 -11.39
C GLN A 239 2.11 11.26 -10.18
N GLN A 240 2.67 10.90 -9.01
CA GLN A 240 1.89 10.69 -7.79
C GLN A 240 1.20 11.97 -7.33
N TRP A 241 1.87 13.12 -7.47
CA TRP A 241 1.30 14.42 -7.15
C TRP A 241 0.09 14.74 -8.01
N ALA A 242 0.17 14.52 -9.33
CA ALA A 242 -0.92 14.77 -10.27
C ALA A 242 -2.18 13.91 -10.00
N VAL A 243 -2.01 12.66 -9.57
CA VAL A 243 -3.16 11.79 -9.19
C VAL A 243 -3.90 12.35 -7.98
N GLY A 244 -3.19 13.01 -7.07
CA GLY A 244 -3.75 13.49 -5.79
C GLY A 244 -4.52 14.79 -5.82
N GLU A 245 -4.64 15.47 -6.98
CA GLU A 245 -5.16 16.85 -7.06
C GLU A 245 -6.62 17.06 -6.63
N ASP A 246 -7.47 16.05 -6.67
CA ASP A 246 -8.93 16.17 -6.54
C ASP A 246 -9.49 15.80 -5.15
N VAL A 247 -8.67 15.34 -4.20
CA VAL A 247 -9.17 14.90 -2.89
C VAL A 247 -8.98 16.00 -1.83
N ALA A 248 -10.07 16.35 -1.16
CA ALA A 248 -9.99 17.24 0.00
C ALA A 248 -9.28 16.54 1.17
N ASP A 249 -8.47 17.28 1.93
CA ASP A 249 -7.67 16.78 3.06
C ASP A 249 -8.46 15.90 4.05
N GLU A 250 -9.75 16.19 4.23
CA GLU A 250 -10.68 15.50 5.13
C GLU A 250 -11.00 14.06 4.70
N GLY A 251 -10.74 13.73 3.43
CA GLY A 251 -11.01 12.43 2.84
C GLY A 251 -9.80 11.51 2.78
N VAL A 252 -8.61 12.01 3.12
CA VAL A 252 -7.36 11.25 3.07
C VAL A 252 -7.22 10.42 4.35
N GLU A 253 -6.88 9.12 4.18
CA GLU A 253 -6.71 8.17 5.29
C GLU A 253 -7.90 8.12 6.28
N ALA A 254 -9.10 8.40 5.78
CA ALA A 254 -10.29 8.63 6.61
C ALA A 254 -10.88 7.34 7.20
N MET A 255 -10.61 6.18 6.60
CA MET A 255 -11.31 4.95 6.93
C MET A 255 -10.39 3.73 6.94
N ARG A 256 -10.90 2.63 7.49
CA ARG A 256 -10.42 1.26 7.33
C ARG A 256 -11.58 0.28 7.44
N VAL A 257 -11.40 -0.97 7.07
CA VAL A 257 -12.46 -1.98 7.21
C VAL A 257 -12.71 -2.27 8.70
N ALA A 258 -13.96 -2.16 9.13
CA ALA A 258 -14.37 -2.49 10.50
C ALA A 258 -14.02 -3.96 10.80
N GLY A 259 -13.23 -4.17 11.86
CA GLY A 259 -12.75 -5.52 12.22
C GLY A 259 -11.45 -5.96 11.51
N GLY A 260 -10.93 -5.19 10.56
CA GLY A 260 -9.63 -5.38 9.92
C GLY A 260 -9.71 -5.57 8.40
N ASN A 261 -8.73 -5.00 7.70
CA ASN A 261 -8.71 -4.92 6.24
C ASN A 261 -8.59 -6.29 5.55
N ASP A 262 -8.04 -7.30 6.21
CA ASP A 262 -7.89 -8.64 5.66
C ASP A 262 -9.21 -9.40 5.46
N GLN A 263 -10.33 -8.86 5.96
CA GLN A 263 -11.64 -9.42 5.71
C GLN A 263 -12.02 -9.36 4.22
N LEU A 264 -11.61 -8.30 3.51
CA LEU A 264 -11.91 -8.18 2.08
C LEU A 264 -11.28 -9.30 1.26
N PRO A 265 -9.95 -9.51 1.25
CA PRO A 265 -9.37 -10.61 0.49
C PRO A 265 -9.84 -12.00 0.97
N GLN A 266 -10.22 -12.15 2.24
CA GLN A 266 -10.80 -13.40 2.74
C GLN A 266 -12.20 -13.65 2.16
N ALA A 267 -13.06 -12.62 2.09
CA ALA A 267 -14.38 -12.70 1.48
C ALA A 267 -14.31 -13.00 -0.04
N MET A 268 -13.41 -12.29 -0.74
CA MET A 268 -13.15 -12.53 -2.17
C MET A 268 -12.71 -13.98 -2.44
N ALA A 269 -11.76 -14.48 -1.65
CA ALA A 269 -11.29 -15.86 -1.78
C ALA A 269 -12.36 -16.89 -1.41
N ALA A 270 -13.24 -16.60 -0.45
CA ALA A 270 -14.35 -17.46 -0.09
C ALA A 270 -15.39 -17.57 -1.22
N GLU A 271 -15.66 -16.48 -1.93
CA GLU A 271 -16.54 -16.50 -3.14
C GLU A 271 -15.92 -17.31 -4.27
N LEU A 272 -14.61 -17.16 -4.51
CA LEU A 272 -13.88 -17.93 -5.53
C LEU A 272 -13.75 -19.43 -5.17
N GLY A 273 -13.75 -19.78 -3.88
CA GLY A 273 -13.68 -21.17 -3.43
C GLY A 273 -12.45 -21.92 -3.95
N ASP A 274 -12.68 -23.08 -4.58
CA ASP A 274 -11.62 -23.98 -5.07
C ASP A 274 -10.77 -23.40 -6.22
N VAL A 275 -11.13 -22.23 -6.76
CA VAL A 275 -10.32 -21.49 -7.73
C VAL A 275 -9.01 -21.04 -7.12
N VAL A 276 -8.97 -20.79 -5.79
CA VAL A 276 -7.78 -20.32 -5.07
C VAL A 276 -6.99 -21.50 -4.49
N VAL A 277 -5.78 -21.68 -4.99
CA VAL A 277 -4.86 -22.75 -4.57
C VAL A 277 -3.75 -22.11 -3.71
N LEU A 278 -3.78 -22.38 -2.40
CA LEU A 278 -2.77 -21.93 -1.45
C LEU A 278 -1.56 -22.88 -1.43
N ASP A 279 -0.45 -22.41 -0.84
CA ASP A 279 0.82 -23.16 -0.76
C ASP A 279 1.35 -23.63 -2.12
N ALA A 280 1.12 -22.82 -3.14
CA ALA A 280 1.45 -23.07 -4.52
C ALA A 280 2.49 -22.06 -5.08
N PRO A 281 3.73 -22.01 -4.54
CA PRO A 281 4.75 -21.09 -5.07
C PRO A 281 5.09 -21.45 -6.51
N VAL A 282 5.01 -20.45 -7.39
CA VAL A 282 5.41 -20.57 -8.80
C VAL A 282 6.91 -20.63 -8.91
N THR A 283 7.41 -21.61 -9.67
CA THR A 283 8.86 -21.82 -9.89
C THR A 283 9.26 -21.71 -11.34
N ARG A 284 8.32 -21.94 -12.27
CA ARG A 284 8.58 -21.89 -13.71
C ARG A 284 7.34 -21.46 -14.47
N VAL A 285 7.57 -20.64 -15.49
CA VAL A 285 6.58 -20.26 -16.50
C VAL A 285 7.12 -20.65 -17.88
N ARG A 286 6.37 -21.45 -18.62
CA ARG A 286 6.61 -21.68 -20.05
C ARG A 286 5.54 -20.93 -20.81
N HIS A 287 5.95 -20.09 -21.77
CA HIS A 287 5.01 -19.28 -22.53
C HIS A 287 5.27 -19.40 -24.04
N ARG A 288 4.20 -19.52 -24.81
CA ARG A 288 4.22 -19.68 -26.27
C ARG A 288 3.12 -18.79 -26.87
N GLY A 289 3.11 -18.66 -28.17
CA GLY A 289 2.10 -17.86 -28.87
C GLY A 289 0.66 -18.32 -28.63
N ASP A 290 0.45 -19.60 -28.32
CA ASP A 290 -0.84 -20.28 -28.15
C ASP A 290 -1.26 -20.45 -26.68
N GLY A 291 -0.35 -20.26 -25.70
CA GLY A 291 -0.70 -20.42 -24.29
C GLY A 291 0.47 -20.34 -23.34
N VAL A 292 0.18 -20.65 -22.09
CA VAL A 292 1.13 -20.65 -20.98
C VAL A 292 1.02 -21.96 -20.18
N THR A 293 2.14 -22.38 -19.61
CA THR A 293 2.21 -23.50 -18.65
C THR A 293 2.95 -23.03 -17.41
N VAL A 294 2.32 -23.10 -16.25
CA VAL A 294 2.88 -22.65 -14.96
C VAL A 294 3.13 -23.85 -14.06
N THR A 295 4.35 -23.96 -13.50
CA THR A 295 4.68 -24.96 -12.48
C THR A 295 4.64 -24.29 -11.10
N ALA A 296 3.74 -24.77 -10.24
CA ALA A 296 3.54 -24.23 -8.89
C ALA A 296 3.18 -25.34 -7.90
N GLY A 297 3.70 -25.31 -6.67
CA GLY A 297 3.40 -26.29 -5.63
C GLY A 297 3.66 -27.75 -6.02
N GLY A 298 4.53 -28.00 -7.00
CA GLY A 298 4.81 -29.32 -7.54
C GLY A 298 3.80 -29.82 -8.61
N ALA A 299 2.78 -29.04 -8.93
CA ALA A 299 1.81 -29.30 -10.01
C ALA A 299 2.09 -28.40 -11.23
N THR A 300 1.41 -28.71 -12.33
CA THR A 300 1.49 -27.96 -13.59
C THR A 300 0.08 -27.52 -14.02
N TYR A 301 -0.03 -26.27 -14.44
CA TYR A 301 -1.28 -25.63 -14.85
C TYR A 301 -1.11 -25.06 -16.26
N ASP A 302 -2.02 -25.40 -17.15
CA ASP A 302 -2.05 -24.86 -18.52
C ASP A 302 -3.16 -23.83 -18.66
N GLY A 303 -2.88 -22.75 -19.40
CA GLY A 303 -3.82 -21.65 -19.60
C GLY A 303 -3.60 -20.91 -20.92
N ALA A 304 -4.62 -20.16 -21.36
CA ALA A 304 -4.54 -19.26 -22.49
C ALA A 304 -3.80 -17.95 -22.13
N TRP A 305 -3.93 -17.51 -20.89
CA TRP A 305 -3.33 -16.28 -20.35
C TRP A 305 -2.73 -16.49 -18.98
N LEU A 306 -1.73 -15.68 -18.65
CA LEU A 306 -1.11 -15.58 -17.34
C LEU A 306 -1.21 -14.15 -16.84
N VAL A 307 -1.78 -13.96 -15.66
CA VAL A 307 -1.77 -12.71 -14.91
C VAL A 307 -0.78 -12.84 -13.74
N LEU A 308 0.29 -12.07 -13.78
CA LEU A 308 1.25 -11.98 -12.69
C LEU A 308 0.81 -10.84 -11.76
N ALA A 309 0.07 -11.20 -10.70
CA ALA A 309 -0.50 -10.29 -9.72
C ALA A 309 0.30 -10.30 -8.39
N CYS A 310 1.60 -10.43 -8.49
CA CYS A 310 2.53 -10.42 -7.38
C CYS A 310 3.63 -9.38 -7.62
N PRO A 311 4.33 -8.91 -6.56
CA PRO A 311 5.47 -8.01 -6.72
C PRO A 311 6.54 -8.61 -7.63
N PHE A 312 7.36 -7.76 -8.25
CA PHE A 312 8.44 -8.23 -9.13
C PHE A 312 9.59 -8.89 -8.38
N THR A 313 9.87 -8.48 -7.16
CA THR A 313 10.94 -9.06 -6.34
C THR A 313 10.89 -10.60 -6.26
N PRO A 314 9.76 -11.25 -5.92
CA PRO A 314 9.71 -12.72 -5.95
C PRO A 314 9.75 -13.31 -7.35
N LEU A 315 9.36 -12.58 -8.42
CA LEU A 315 9.41 -13.06 -9.80
C LEU A 315 10.86 -13.26 -10.30
N ARG A 316 11.85 -12.56 -9.74
CA ARG A 316 13.28 -12.72 -10.06
C ARG A 316 13.78 -14.16 -9.84
N ALA A 317 13.10 -14.93 -8.99
CA ALA A 317 13.40 -16.34 -8.74
C ALA A 317 12.63 -17.32 -9.65
N VAL A 318 11.74 -16.84 -10.51
CA VAL A 318 10.91 -17.67 -11.40
C VAL A 318 11.63 -17.89 -12.73
N ALA A 319 11.73 -19.12 -13.18
CA ALA A 319 12.34 -19.45 -14.47
C ALA A 319 11.32 -19.25 -15.61
N PHE A 320 11.61 -18.35 -16.55
CA PHE A 320 10.81 -18.16 -17.78
C PHE A 320 11.42 -18.90 -18.97
N ASP A 321 10.60 -19.59 -19.76
CA ASP A 321 10.99 -20.36 -20.94
C ASP A 321 9.99 -20.12 -22.10
N PRO A 322 10.38 -19.43 -23.19
CA PRO A 322 11.68 -18.76 -23.38
C PRO A 322 11.92 -17.63 -22.35
N PRO A 323 13.14 -17.10 -22.25
CA PRO A 323 13.37 -15.89 -21.47
C PRO A 323 12.40 -14.78 -21.88
N LEU A 324 12.04 -13.93 -20.93
CA LEU A 324 11.26 -12.71 -21.20
C LEU A 324 12.04 -11.77 -22.14
N PRO A 325 11.38 -10.90 -22.89
CA PRO A 325 12.05 -9.81 -23.59
C PRO A 325 12.95 -8.99 -22.65
N ASP A 326 14.06 -8.47 -23.18
CA ASP A 326 15.08 -7.82 -22.34
C ASP A 326 14.55 -6.62 -21.55
N ASP A 327 13.64 -5.83 -22.13
CA ASP A 327 12.98 -4.69 -21.49
C ASP A 327 12.09 -5.14 -20.31
N VAL A 328 11.30 -6.20 -20.51
CA VAL A 328 10.46 -6.79 -19.44
C VAL A 328 11.32 -7.38 -18.33
N ALA A 329 12.37 -8.11 -18.69
CA ALA A 329 13.32 -8.68 -17.72
C ALA A 329 14.02 -7.58 -16.90
N THR A 330 14.41 -6.48 -17.57
CA THR A 330 15.03 -5.33 -16.90
C THR A 330 14.07 -4.64 -15.95
N ALA A 331 12.79 -4.49 -16.32
CA ALA A 331 11.78 -3.91 -15.42
C ALA A 331 11.53 -4.79 -14.19
N ILE A 332 11.45 -6.12 -14.36
CA ILE A 332 11.28 -7.05 -13.24
C ILE A 332 12.52 -7.04 -12.31
N GLU A 333 13.71 -6.96 -12.87
CA GLU A 333 14.95 -6.94 -12.09
C GLU A 333 15.16 -5.59 -11.39
N GLY A 334 14.75 -4.48 -12.01
CA GLY A 334 15.06 -3.13 -11.56
C GLY A 334 13.99 -2.47 -10.68
N LEU A 335 12.70 -2.79 -10.86
CA LEU A 335 11.66 -2.15 -10.05
C LEU A 335 11.61 -2.79 -8.65
N ASP A 336 12.07 -2.03 -7.67
CA ASP A 336 12.07 -2.44 -6.28
C ASP A 336 10.78 -2.05 -5.54
N LEU A 337 10.56 -2.70 -4.41
CA LEU A 337 9.64 -2.24 -3.38
C LEU A 337 10.47 -1.59 -2.26
N GLY A 338 10.13 -0.39 -1.89
CA GLY A 338 10.77 0.30 -0.78
C GLY A 338 10.70 -0.52 0.52
N PRO A 339 11.77 -0.53 1.34
CA PRO A 339 11.77 -1.27 2.58
C PRO A 339 10.75 -0.71 3.56
N ALA A 340 9.98 -1.59 4.20
CA ALA A 340 8.98 -1.23 5.19
C ALA A 340 8.95 -2.24 6.33
N ALA A 341 8.76 -1.74 7.55
CA ALA A 341 8.48 -2.57 8.72
C ALA A 341 7.49 -1.87 9.65
N LYS A 342 6.65 -2.64 10.31
CA LYS A 342 5.79 -2.16 11.39
C LYS A 342 6.12 -2.89 12.68
N VAL A 343 6.10 -2.14 13.79
CA VAL A 343 6.17 -2.67 15.15
C VAL A 343 5.02 -2.08 15.94
N THR A 344 4.15 -2.93 16.45
CA THR A 344 3.01 -2.52 17.26
C THR A 344 3.21 -2.99 18.69
N LEU A 345 3.15 -2.05 19.62
CA LEU A 345 3.27 -2.30 21.06
C LEU A 345 1.93 -1.99 21.74
N GLN A 346 1.53 -2.86 22.65
CA GLN A 346 0.34 -2.63 23.48
C GLN A 346 0.75 -2.07 24.83
N TYR A 347 0.10 -0.98 25.22
CA TYR A 347 0.19 -0.35 26.53
C TYR A 347 -1.08 -0.61 27.34
N ALA A 348 -0.96 -0.55 28.67
CA ALA A 348 -2.08 -0.78 29.57
C ALA A 348 -3.15 0.33 29.50
N GLU A 349 -2.71 1.55 29.16
CA GLU A 349 -3.51 2.75 28.99
C GLU A 349 -3.03 3.54 27.77
N ARG A 350 -3.85 4.45 27.24
CA ARG A 350 -3.52 5.29 26.07
C ARG A 350 -2.82 6.59 26.49
N GLY A 351 -1.74 6.47 27.27
CA GLY A 351 -1.05 7.60 27.91
C GLY A 351 -0.41 8.61 26.93
N TRP A 352 -0.38 8.36 25.63
CA TRP A 352 0.01 9.34 24.61
C TRP A 352 -0.98 10.51 24.47
N ALA A 353 -2.26 10.32 24.87
CA ALA A 353 -3.25 11.39 24.87
C ALA A 353 -3.05 12.41 25.99
N ASP A 354 -2.23 12.07 27.00
CA ASP A 354 -1.89 12.91 28.16
C ASP A 354 -0.43 13.35 28.12
N ASP A 355 0.14 13.57 26.93
CA ASP A 355 1.54 13.95 26.79
C ASP A 355 1.83 15.32 27.42
N PRO A 356 2.90 15.44 28.24
CA PRO A 356 3.27 16.72 28.89
C PRO A 356 3.57 17.86 27.92
N THR A 357 3.84 17.61 26.66
CA THR A 357 3.98 18.64 25.63
C THR A 357 2.65 19.26 25.20
N GLY A 358 1.52 18.62 25.55
CA GLY A 358 0.19 18.97 25.06
C GLY A 358 -0.21 18.27 23.78
N ALA A 359 0.60 17.34 23.26
CA ALA A 359 0.17 16.44 22.19
C ALA A 359 -0.95 15.53 22.71
N THR A 360 -2.03 15.40 21.92
CA THR A 360 -3.23 14.65 22.31
C THR A 360 -3.53 13.50 21.37
N SER A 361 -2.92 13.45 20.17
CA SER A 361 -3.01 12.31 19.28
C SER A 361 -1.80 11.38 19.45
N GLY A 362 -1.98 10.10 19.16
CA GLY A 362 -0.87 9.14 19.12
C GLY A 362 0.02 9.26 17.88
N PHE A 363 -0.20 10.29 17.06
CA PHE A 363 0.65 10.54 15.88
C PHE A 363 2.00 11.14 16.28
N THR A 364 3.08 10.61 15.73
CA THR A 364 4.43 11.10 16.01
C THR A 364 5.26 11.13 14.74
N VAL A 365 5.98 12.23 14.55
CA VAL A 365 7.08 12.35 13.58
C VAL A 365 8.39 12.43 14.36
N SER A 366 9.38 11.63 13.98
CA SER A 366 10.63 11.52 14.73
C SER A 366 11.84 11.36 13.82
N ASP A 367 12.99 11.90 14.27
CA ASP A 367 14.31 11.59 13.68
C ASP A 367 14.91 10.28 14.22
N GLN A 368 14.18 9.56 15.09
CA GLN A 368 14.51 8.19 15.46
C GLN A 368 14.21 7.23 14.29
N PRO A 369 14.86 6.06 14.23
CA PRO A 369 14.64 5.09 13.14
C PRO A 369 13.20 4.63 12.91
N PHE A 370 12.31 4.76 13.89
CA PHE A 370 10.90 4.45 13.67
C PHE A 370 10.19 5.47 12.75
N GLY A 371 10.76 6.68 12.57
CA GLY A 371 10.27 7.72 11.68
C GLY A 371 8.89 8.25 12.04
N ILE A 372 7.86 7.45 11.81
CA ILE A 372 6.46 7.79 12.05
C ILE A 372 5.81 6.75 12.98
N ALA A 373 4.93 7.20 13.85
CA ALA A 373 4.10 6.33 14.68
C ALA A 373 2.68 6.89 14.81
N TRP A 374 1.73 6.01 15.09
CA TRP A 374 0.34 6.37 15.34
C TRP A 374 -0.35 5.40 16.28
N SER A 375 -1.45 5.83 16.88
CA SER A 375 -2.34 4.94 17.61
C SER A 375 -3.19 4.12 16.64
N SER A 376 -3.10 2.79 16.73
CA SER A 376 -3.95 1.88 15.94
C SER A 376 -5.33 1.66 16.57
N THR A 377 -5.60 2.23 17.76
CA THR A 377 -6.82 2.01 18.52
C THR A 377 -7.71 3.24 18.69
N ASP A 378 -7.41 4.35 18.01
CA ASP A 378 -8.13 5.62 18.20
C ASP A 378 -9.60 5.56 17.76
N SER A 379 -9.96 4.69 16.80
CA SER A 379 -11.32 4.54 16.29
C SER A 379 -12.12 3.41 16.94
N TYR A 380 -11.51 2.58 17.77
CA TYR A 380 -12.20 1.42 18.37
C TYR A 380 -11.66 1.05 19.76
N GLY A 381 -12.38 0.20 20.44
CA GLY A 381 -12.06 -0.29 21.78
C GLY A 381 -12.49 0.71 22.88
N ASP A 382 -12.13 0.38 24.12
CA ASP A 382 -12.39 1.23 25.29
C ASP A 382 -11.35 2.38 25.30
N PRO A 383 -11.75 3.65 25.25
CA PRO A 383 -10.82 4.78 25.31
C PRO A 383 -10.01 4.83 26.64
N ASP A 384 -10.56 4.32 27.73
CA ASP A 384 -9.90 4.24 29.03
C ASP A 384 -9.14 2.91 29.23
N GLY A 385 -9.17 2.03 28.23
CA GLY A 385 -8.54 0.72 28.24
C GLY A 385 -7.19 0.67 27.56
N PRO A 386 -6.69 -0.55 27.32
CA PRO A 386 -5.41 -0.74 26.65
C PRO A 386 -5.44 -0.18 25.23
N GLY A 387 -4.30 0.35 24.79
CA GLY A 387 -4.12 0.89 23.46
C GLY A 387 -2.93 0.32 22.72
N LEU A 388 -2.92 0.49 21.40
CA LEU A 388 -1.85 0.07 20.51
C LEU A 388 -1.18 1.28 19.89
N LEU A 389 0.14 1.35 20.02
CA LEU A 389 0.98 2.33 19.33
C LEU A 389 1.80 1.58 18.28
N THR A 390 1.70 2.02 17.03
CA THR A 390 2.38 1.39 15.88
C THR A 390 3.47 2.31 15.35
N ALA A 391 4.70 1.81 15.31
CA ALA A 391 5.82 2.41 14.61
C ALA A 391 5.82 1.96 13.16
N PHE A 392 6.05 2.89 12.23
CA PHE A 392 6.21 2.61 10.81
C PHE A 392 7.63 3.02 10.39
N LEU A 393 8.47 2.00 10.22
CA LEU A 393 9.84 2.15 9.79
C LEU A 393 9.88 2.05 8.26
N THR A 394 10.53 3.02 7.63
CA THR A 394 10.68 3.13 6.17
C THR A 394 12.12 3.50 5.83
N GLY A 395 12.51 3.43 4.56
CA GLY A 395 13.86 3.77 4.11
C GLY A 395 14.95 3.04 4.91
N ASP A 396 16.02 3.74 5.25
CA ASP A 396 17.16 3.24 6.03
C ASP A 396 16.74 2.60 7.37
N GLY A 397 15.72 3.17 8.03
CA GLY A 397 15.16 2.65 9.27
C GLY A 397 14.57 1.24 9.10
N ALA A 398 13.88 1.00 8.01
CA ALA A 398 13.31 -0.31 7.69
C ALA A 398 14.37 -1.32 7.22
N GLU A 399 15.38 -0.89 6.48
CA GLU A 399 16.52 -1.75 6.11
C GLU A 399 17.26 -2.24 7.35
N ALA A 400 17.59 -1.34 8.27
CA ALA A 400 18.21 -1.68 9.54
C ALA A 400 17.33 -2.63 10.36
N ALA A 401 16.01 -2.40 10.37
CA ALA A 401 15.04 -3.27 11.04
C ALA A 401 14.94 -4.65 10.37
N ALA A 402 15.04 -4.72 9.04
CA ALA A 402 15.05 -5.99 8.31
C ALA A 402 16.28 -6.84 8.64
N ALA A 403 17.41 -6.24 8.97
CA ALA A 403 18.60 -6.98 9.41
C ALA A 403 18.46 -7.60 10.81
N GLN A 404 17.49 -7.18 11.61
CA GLN A 404 17.25 -7.62 12.98
C GLN A 404 16.34 -8.86 13.06
N THR A 405 16.41 -9.58 14.16
CA THR A 405 15.36 -10.53 14.56
C THR A 405 14.13 -9.77 15.06
N ASP A 406 12.97 -10.43 15.10
CA ASP A 406 11.72 -9.82 15.60
C ASP A 406 11.88 -9.27 17.02
N ALA A 407 12.56 -10.03 17.91
CA ALA A 407 12.80 -9.58 19.28
C ALA A 407 13.69 -8.31 19.33
N GLN A 408 14.76 -8.26 18.53
CA GLN A 408 15.65 -7.09 18.48
C GLN A 408 14.95 -5.85 17.93
N ARG A 409 14.11 -6.03 16.91
CA ARG A 409 13.33 -4.94 16.30
C ARG A 409 12.31 -4.39 17.28
N ILE A 410 11.58 -5.25 17.98
CA ILE A 410 10.63 -4.86 19.02
C ILE A 410 11.36 -4.09 20.13
N GLU A 411 12.45 -4.64 20.67
CA GLU A 411 13.24 -4.00 21.73
C GLU A 411 13.82 -2.64 21.29
N ALA A 412 14.22 -2.50 20.02
CA ALA A 412 14.69 -1.23 19.48
C ALA A 412 13.57 -0.16 19.50
N VAL A 413 12.36 -0.52 19.05
CA VAL A 413 11.22 0.40 19.05
C VAL A 413 10.72 0.69 20.48
N GLU A 414 10.73 -0.30 21.39
CA GLU A 414 10.44 -0.06 22.81
C GLU A 414 11.33 1.03 23.41
N ARG A 415 12.64 0.98 23.15
CA ARG A 415 13.57 2.04 23.61
C ARG A 415 13.27 3.41 22.99
N GLN A 416 13.00 3.45 21.68
CA GLN A 416 12.70 4.68 20.97
C GLN A 416 11.37 5.31 21.46
N PHE A 417 10.36 4.49 21.72
CA PHE A 417 9.09 4.95 22.29
C PHE A 417 9.25 5.42 23.75
N ALA A 418 10.12 4.81 24.56
CA ALA A 418 10.41 5.29 25.90
C ALA A 418 11.07 6.70 25.87
N GLU A 419 11.85 7.02 24.84
CA GLU A 419 12.39 8.37 24.64
C GLU A 419 11.32 9.34 24.11
N ALA A 420 10.49 8.90 23.14
CA ALA A 420 9.43 9.72 22.57
C ALA A 420 8.25 9.94 23.54
N TYR A 421 7.94 8.98 24.40
CA TYR A 421 6.81 8.98 25.32
C TYR A 421 7.23 8.54 26.73
N PRO A 422 8.02 9.34 27.49
CA PRO A 422 8.49 8.94 28.82
C PRO A 422 7.36 8.61 29.79
N GLN A 423 6.16 9.18 29.62
CA GLN A 423 4.98 8.91 30.44
C GLN A 423 4.43 7.48 30.26
N LEU A 424 4.83 6.76 29.22
CA LEU A 424 4.46 5.36 28.99
C LEU A 424 5.37 4.37 29.73
N GLU A 425 6.44 4.83 30.39
CA GLU A 425 7.35 3.96 31.15
C GLU A 425 6.58 3.15 32.21
N GLY A 426 6.75 1.85 32.17
CA GLY A 426 6.08 0.90 33.07
C GLY A 426 4.64 0.56 32.70
N GLN A 427 4.11 1.07 31.59
CA GLN A 427 2.78 0.73 31.06
C GLN A 427 2.84 -0.34 29.95
N GLU A 428 4.04 -0.76 29.56
CA GLU A 428 4.23 -1.76 28.52
C GLU A 428 3.65 -3.11 28.94
N THR A 429 2.93 -3.73 28.04
CA THR A 429 2.44 -5.09 28.23
C THR A 429 3.36 -6.10 27.52
N ARG A 430 3.07 -7.39 27.68
CA ARG A 430 3.78 -8.43 26.91
C ARG A 430 3.29 -8.56 25.46
N HIS A 431 2.20 -7.87 25.11
CA HIS A 431 1.53 -7.99 23.83
C HIS A 431 2.19 -7.04 22.81
N ARG A 432 2.68 -7.62 21.75
CA ARG A 432 3.42 -6.90 20.70
C ARG A 432 3.44 -7.71 19.41
N ALA A 433 3.60 -7.03 18.31
CA ALA A 433 3.72 -7.65 17.00
C ALA A 433 4.71 -6.88 16.12
N THR A 434 5.29 -7.54 15.13
CA THR A 434 6.14 -6.90 14.15
C THR A 434 6.12 -7.64 12.82
N VAL A 435 6.22 -6.88 11.74
CA VAL A 435 6.42 -7.40 10.39
C VAL A 435 7.50 -6.57 9.71
N ALA A 436 8.47 -7.21 9.07
CA ALA A 436 9.45 -6.58 8.19
C ALA A 436 9.20 -7.08 6.76
N TRP A 437 8.52 -6.26 5.96
CA TRP A 437 8.09 -6.65 4.63
C TRP A 437 9.25 -6.93 3.67
N ALA A 438 10.39 -6.27 3.85
CA ALA A 438 11.61 -6.56 3.08
C ALA A 438 12.15 -8.00 3.31
N LYS A 439 11.81 -8.65 4.44
CA LYS A 439 12.15 -10.04 4.74
C LYS A 439 11.12 -11.05 4.25
N GLU A 440 9.93 -10.58 3.90
CA GLU A 440 8.86 -11.46 3.46
C GLU A 440 9.17 -12.03 2.08
N ARG A 441 9.49 -13.33 2.03
CA ARG A 441 9.97 -14.05 0.85
C ARG A 441 9.16 -13.80 -0.42
N TYR A 442 7.85 -13.67 -0.29
CA TYR A 442 6.92 -13.53 -1.41
C TYR A 442 6.40 -12.09 -1.57
N THR A 443 7.09 -11.11 -0.95
CA THR A 443 6.80 -9.68 -1.11
C THR A 443 8.09 -8.91 -1.42
N GLY A 444 9.03 -8.86 -0.47
CA GLY A 444 10.33 -8.22 -0.64
C GLY A 444 10.35 -6.71 -0.33
N GLY A 445 9.26 -6.13 0.17
CA GLY A 445 9.17 -4.71 0.51
C GLY A 445 7.74 -4.26 0.76
N GLY A 446 7.53 -2.96 0.91
CA GLY A 446 6.24 -2.32 1.11
C GLY A 446 5.50 -2.08 -0.20
N TYR A 447 5.77 -0.97 -0.88
CA TYR A 447 5.19 -0.62 -2.18
C TYR A 447 6.27 -0.16 -3.16
N ALA A 448 5.88 -0.09 -4.45
CA ALA A 448 6.81 0.18 -5.54
C ALA A 448 7.44 1.57 -5.44
N VAL A 449 8.74 1.62 -5.67
CA VAL A 449 9.52 2.85 -5.73
C VAL A 449 10.40 2.82 -6.98
N PRO A 450 10.01 3.50 -8.07
CA PRO A 450 10.90 3.69 -9.20
C PRO A 450 12.06 4.63 -8.84
N HIS A 451 13.29 4.16 -9.06
CA HIS A 451 14.51 4.96 -8.93
C HIS A 451 14.69 5.92 -10.11
N PRO A 452 15.57 6.92 -10.01
CA PRO A 452 15.91 7.77 -11.15
C PRO A 452 16.25 6.97 -12.41
N GLY A 453 15.61 7.31 -13.54
CA GLY A 453 15.75 6.64 -14.84
C GLY A 453 14.85 5.42 -15.06
N GLN A 454 13.95 5.10 -14.12
CA GLN A 454 13.13 3.91 -14.22
C GLN A 454 11.69 4.16 -14.68
N VAL A 455 11.09 5.31 -14.41
CA VAL A 455 9.69 5.57 -14.77
C VAL A 455 9.48 5.52 -16.27
N ALA A 456 10.21 6.33 -17.02
CA ALA A 456 10.09 6.38 -18.49
C ALA A 456 10.44 5.04 -19.14
N ALA A 457 11.38 4.28 -18.56
CA ALA A 457 11.80 2.99 -19.10
C ALA A 457 10.84 1.84 -18.76
N PHE A 458 10.27 1.81 -17.55
CA PHE A 458 9.52 0.65 -17.04
C PHE A 458 8.01 0.79 -17.19
N TRP A 459 7.46 2.02 -17.05
CA TRP A 459 6.03 2.25 -17.06
C TRP A 459 5.33 1.69 -18.30
N PRO A 460 5.74 2.00 -19.55
CA PRO A 460 5.08 1.45 -20.72
C PRO A 460 5.18 -0.07 -20.80
N VAL A 461 6.28 -0.65 -20.32
CA VAL A 461 6.53 -2.10 -20.36
C VAL A 461 5.62 -2.84 -19.37
N ILE A 462 5.53 -2.36 -18.13
CA ILE A 462 4.73 -3.01 -17.09
C ILE A 462 3.22 -2.87 -17.36
N ARG A 463 2.79 -1.79 -18.01
CA ARG A 463 1.40 -1.59 -18.41
C ARG A 463 1.00 -2.46 -19.59
N ALA A 464 1.87 -2.61 -20.59
CA ALA A 464 1.57 -3.40 -21.79
C ALA A 464 1.59 -4.91 -21.56
N GLY A 465 2.43 -5.40 -20.65
CA GLY A 465 2.72 -6.82 -20.52
C GLY A 465 3.49 -7.37 -21.72
N THR A 466 3.51 -8.69 -21.89
CA THR A 466 4.23 -9.33 -23.02
C THR A 466 3.56 -10.62 -23.47
N GLY A 467 3.30 -10.79 -24.75
CA GLY A 467 2.67 -11.99 -25.31
C GLY A 467 1.37 -12.34 -24.56
N ARG A 468 1.35 -13.49 -23.90
CA ARG A 468 0.21 -13.98 -23.11
C ARG A 468 0.35 -13.68 -21.60
N ILE A 469 1.25 -12.78 -21.22
CA ILE A 469 1.51 -12.40 -19.83
C ILE A 469 1.03 -10.96 -19.60
N ARG A 470 0.30 -10.75 -18.52
CA ARG A 470 -0.15 -9.44 -18.04
C ARG A 470 0.32 -9.25 -16.60
N PHE A 471 0.55 -7.98 -16.22
CA PHE A 471 0.94 -7.61 -14.86
C PHE A 471 -0.20 -6.86 -14.16
N ALA A 472 -0.49 -7.25 -12.92
CA ALA A 472 -1.42 -6.57 -12.04
C ALA A 472 -0.78 -6.31 -10.67
N GLY A 473 -1.23 -5.30 -9.98
CA GLY A 473 -0.71 -4.87 -8.68
C GLY A 473 -0.62 -3.35 -8.61
N GLU A 474 -0.44 -2.82 -7.41
CA GLU A 474 -0.34 -1.36 -7.19
C GLU A 474 0.78 -0.70 -8.01
N HIS A 475 1.85 -1.45 -8.30
CA HIS A 475 2.99 -1.02 -9.11
C HIS A 475 2.70 -0.89 -10.61
N THR A 476 1.49 -1.21 -11.04
CA THR A 476 1.04 -1.13 -12.44
C THR A 476 -0.06 -0.08 -12.64
N GLU A 477 -0.35 0.73 -11.63
CA GLU A 477 -1.39 1.77 -11.66
C GLU A 477 -0.83 3.15 -11.33
N GLU A 478 -1.58 4.19 -11.70
CA GLU A 478 -1.17 5.57 -11.55
C GLU A 478 -0.95 5.98 -10.09
N LEU A 479 -1.80 5.50 -9.17
CA LEU A 479 -1.70 5.74 -7.74
C LEU A 479 -0.96 4.58 -7.06
N ALA A 480 0.36 4.60 -7.05
CA ALA A 480 1.16 3.52 -6.47
C ALA A 480 1.01 3.42 -4.93
N GLY A 481 1.21 2.21 -4.39
CA GLY A 481 1.23 1.98 -2.94
C GLY A 481 -0.12 1.73 -2.27
N TYR A 482 -1.23 1.90 -2.96
CA TYR A 482 -2.58 1.83 -2.38
C TYR A 482 -3.30 0.50 -2.66
N MET A 483 -4.22 0.15 -1.74
CA MET A 483 -5.15 -0.97 -1.94
C MET A 483 -6.09 -0.72 -3.11
N GLU A 484 -6.50 0.52 -3.32
CA GLU A 484 -7.30 0.97 -4.46
C GLU A 484 -6.65 0.58 -5.78
N SER A 485 -5.38 0.90 -5.95
CA SER A 485 -4.64 0.60 -7.17
C SER A 485 -4.48 -0.90 -7.42
N ALA A 486 -4.36 -1.68 -6.36
CA ALA A 486 -4.37 -3.12 -6.51
C ALA A 486 -5.71 -3.62 -7.07
N VAL A 487 -6.84 -3.10 -6.59
CA VAL A 487 -8.19 -3.42 -7.09
C VAL A 487 -8.35 -2.94 -8.55
N ARG A 488 -8.01 -1.67 -8.84
CA ARG A 488 -8.05 -1.10 -10.20
C ARG A 488 -7.26 -1.92 -11.20
N SER A 489 -6.06 -2.36 -10.83
CA SER A 489 -5.23 -3.19 -11.71
C SER A 489 -5.90 -4.53 -12.06
N GLY A 490 -6.63 -5.12 -11.11
CA GLY A 490 -7.41 -6.33 -11.33
C GLY A 490 -8.53 -6.11 -12.34
N HIS A 491 -9.32 -5.07 -12.16
CA HIS A 491 -10.39 -4.67 -13.10
C HIS A 491 -9.85 -4.38 -14.49
N ARG A 492 -8.74 -3.64 -14.59
CA ARG A 492 -8.08 -3.34 -15.87
C ARG A 492 -7.71 -4.62 -16.62
N ILE A 493 -7.04 -5.56 -15.96
CA ILE A 493 -6.62 -6.81 -16.60
C ILE A 493 -7.82 -7.65 -17.06
N ALA A 494 -8.87 -7.75 -16.26
CA ALA A 494 -10.08 -8.45 -16.66
C ALA A 494 -10.75 -7.80 -17.88
N ALA A 495 -10.81 -6.46 -17.90
CA ALA A 495 -11.34 -5.69 -19.04
C ALA A 495 -10.50 -5.89 -20.32
N GLU A 496 -9.16 -5.91 -20.21
CA GLU A 496 -8.27 -6.19 -21.36
C GLU A 496 -8.45 -7.58 -21.93
N LEU A 497 -8.65 -8.61 -21.10
CA LEU A 497 -8.84 -9.98 -21.54
C LEU A 497 -10.25 -10.23 -22.07
N GLY A 498 -11.24 -9.44 -21.63
CA GLY A 498 -12.62 -9.51 -22.08
C GLY A 498 -13.26 -10.89 -21.82
N THR A 499 -14.10 -11.35 -22.75
CA THR A 499 -14.76 -12.68 -22.66
C THR A 499 -13.91 -13.76 -23.35
N PRO A 500 -14.01 -15.04 -22.90
CA PRO A 500 -13.30 -16.12 -23.53
C PRO A 500 -13.71 -16.27 -25.00
N PRO A 501 -12.79 -16.70 -25.89
CA PRO A 501 -13.12 -17.01 -27.27
C PRO A 501 -14.14 -18.15 -27.31
N SER A 502 -15.16 -17.99 -28.17
CA SER A 502 -16.26 -18.96 -28.39
C SER A 502 -15.77 -20.25 -29.03
#